data_4b28b18a02cdd0dd9abc5bec84c69776
#
_entry.id   4b28b18a02cdd0dd9abc5bec84c69776
#
_cell.length_a   1.000
_cell.length_b   1.000
_cell.length_c   1.000
_cell.angle_alpha   90.00
_cell.angle_beta   90.00
_cell.angle_gamma   90.00
#
_symmetry.space_group_name_H-M   'P 1'
#
loop_
_entity.id
_entity.type
_entity.pdbx_description
1 polymer ?
#
loop_
_entity_poly.entity_id
_entity_poly.type
_entity_poly.pdbx_seq_one_letter_code
_entity_poly.pdbx_strand_id
1 'polypeptide(L)'
;MSLAPDLHQLAAAAPWLRQLAPAERSSVIAAGSHRACSAGAPLFAQGDRPADLLLLLSGRVRTWSRDPHGSAVALKILAPGDLIGCLAVFSRQPQPASAEAVTDVELLAWPADELRKLLNRYPALAETALEIVGQRAISMMKRLVTVSTAPAPARIAAALLDLSGGRAGRIPVSRQDIADLTATTMHTVSRTISEWHRRGLLVGGRSRIDLLDVAALAREAPAGTRAALA
;
A
#
# COMPACT_ATOMS: atom_id res chain seq x y z
N MET A 1 -24.43 -0.40 11.83
CA MET A 1 -24.39 1.01 11.35
C MET A 1 -24.08 0.94 9.87
N SER A 2 -24.96 1.43 9.00
CA SER A 2 -24.77 1.34 7.54
C SER A 2 -23.59 2.22 7.10
N LEU A 3 -22.75 1.70 6.22
CA LEU A 3 -21.66 2.45 5.61
C LEU A 3 -22.23 3.62 4.79
N ALA A 4 -21.58 4.80 4.82
CA ALA A 4 -22.02 5.92 4.00
C ALA A 4 -21.99 5.53 2.50
N PRO A 5 -22.91 6.04 1.66
CA PRO A 5 -23.03 5.63 0.26
C PRO A 5 -21.72 5.71 -0.53
N ASP A 6 -20.94 6.77 -0.33
CA ASP A 6 -19.66 6.97 -1.00
C ASP A 6 -18.62 5.92 -0.58
N LEU A 7 -18.57 5.58 0.72
CA LEU A 7 -17.67 4.54 1.24
C LEU A 7 -18.12 3.14 0.77
N HIS A 8 -19.42 2.92 0.62
CA HIS A 8 -19.93 1.68 0.05
C HIS A 8 -19.50 1.51 -1.42
N GLN A 9 -19.55 2.58 -2.21
CA GLN A 9 -19.07 2.55 -3.61
C GLN A 9 -17.55 2.28 -3.68
N LEU A 10 -16.76 2.91 -2.82
CA LEU A 10 -15.32 2.66 -2.73
C LEU A 10 -15.02 1.19 -2.34
N ALA A 11 -15.75 0.65 -1.37
CA ALA A 11 -15.62 -0.75 -0.99
C ALA A 11 -15.98 -1.68 -2.16
N ALA A 12 -17.11 -1.40 -2.85
CA ALA A 12 -17.58 -2.19 -3.97
C ALA A 12 -16.64 -2.17 -5.19
N ALA A 13 -15.85 -1.12 -5.35
CA ALA A 13 -14.84 -0.99 -6.41
C ALA A 13 -13.51 -1.67 -6.06
N ALA A 14 -13.32 -2.16 -4.82
CA ALA A 14 -12.06 -2.74 -4.39
C ALA A 14 -11.71 -4.00 -5.21
N PRO A 15 -10.44 -4.17 -5.61
CA PRO A 15 -9.99 -5.33 -6.41
C PRO A 15 -10.36 -6.67 -5.77
N TRP A 16 -10.34 -6.77 -4.45
CA TRP A 16 -10.68 -7.99 -3.73
C TRP A 16 -12.12 -8.46 -3.95
N LEU A 17 -13.06 -7.53 -4.15
CA LEU A 17 -14.49 -7.84 -4.32
C LEU A 17 -14.93 -7.93 -5.80
N ARG A 18 -14.01 -7.76 -6.74
CA ARG A 18 -14.33 -7.60 -8.17
C ARG A 18 -15.04 -8.80 -8.81
N GLN A 19 -14.73 -10.03 -8.36
CA GLN A 19 -15.27 -11.28 -8.92
C GLN A 19 -16.65 -11.64 -8.34
N LEU A 20 -17.12 -10.94 -7.30
CA LEU A 20 -18.42 -11.18 -6.70
C LEU A 20 -19.55 -10.56 -7.52
N ALA A 21 -20.70 -11.24 -7.57
CA ALA A 21 -21.92 -10.64 -8.06
C ALA A 21 -22.35 -9.44 -7.17
N PRO A 22 -23.12 -8.47 -7.69
CA PRO A 22 -23.50 -7.27 -6.93
C PRO A 22 -24.14 -7.57 -5.56
N ALA A 23 -25.04 -8.55 -5.49
CA ALA A 23 -25.71 -8.95 -4.23
C ALA A 23 -24.74 -9.59 -3.23
N GLU A 24 -23.82 -10.45 -3.70
CA GLU A 24 -22.78 -11.06 -2.87
C GLU A 24 -21.82 -10.00 -2.32
N ARG A 25 -21.39 -9.06 -3.17
CA ARG A 25 -20.54 -7.94 -2.80
C ARG A 25 -21.17 -7.10 -1.70
N SER A 26 -22.46 -6.75 -1.85
CA SER A 26 -23.22 -6.04 -0.82
C SER A 26 -23.29 -6.82 0.49
N SER A 27 -23.48 -8.16 0.43
CA SER A 27 -23.49 -9.03 1.62
C SER A 27 -22.14 -9.05 2.33
N VAL A 28 -21.03 -9.12 1.59
CA VAL A 28 -19.66 -9.08 2.15
C VAL A 28 -19.38 -7.73 2.79
N ILE A 29 -19.75 -6.62 2.14
CA ILE A 29 -19.59 -5.26 2.68
C ILE A 29 -20.42 -5.11 3.97
N ALA A 30 -21.66 -5.55 3.98
CA ALA A 30 -22.55 -5.45 5.14
C ALA A 30 -22.07 -6.27 6.35
N ALA A 31 -21.31 -7.35 6.14
CA ALA A 31 -20.70 -8.14 7.20
C ALA A 31 -19.45 -7.47 7.82
N GLY A 32 -18.91 -6.42 7.19
CA GLY A 32 -17.80 -5.64 7.71
C GLY A 32 -18.24 -4.54 8.67
N SER A 33 -17.34 -4.14 9.56
CA SER A 33 -17.51 -2.99 10.44
C SER A 33 -16.69 -1.80 9.94
N HIS A 34 -17.31 -0.63 9.86
CA HIS A 34 -16.63 0.61 9.52
C HIS A 34 -15.75 1.11 10.68
N ARG A 35 -14.54 1.54 10.36
CA ARG A 35 -13.59 2.15 11.31
C ARG A 35 -12.95 3.38 10.69
N ALA A 36 -12.80 4.44 11.49
CA ALA A 36 -12.03 5.62 11.15
C ALA A 36 -10.85 5.74 12.11
N CYS A 37 -9.67 6.11 11.59
CA CYS A 37 -8.48 6.35 12.39
C CYS A 37 -7.81 7.65 11.94
N SER A 38 -7.35 8.45 12.90
CA SER A 38 -6.61 9.68 12.61
C SER A 38 -5.18 9.40 12.15
N ALA A 39 -4.59 10.34 11.46
CA ALA A 39 -3.18 10.30 11.09
C ALA A 39 -2.29 10.03 12.32
N GLY A 40 -1.29 9.15 12.16
CA GLY A 40 -0.40 8.67 13.22
C GLY A 40 -0.95 7.55 14.08
N ALA A 41 -2.23 7.15 13.93
CA ALA A 41 -2.79 6.06 14.71
C ALA A 41 -2.25 4.70 14.25
N PRO A 42 -1.80 3.82 15.19
CA PRO A 42 -1.44 2.46 14.84
C PRO A 42 -2.70 1.63 14.56
N LEU A 43 -2.63 0.79 13.52
CA LEU A 43 -3.67 -0.19 13.22
C LEU A 43 -3.39 -1.53 13.91
N PHE A 44 -2.13 -1.96 13.90
CA PHE A 44 -1.58 -3.10 14.63
C PHE A 44 -0.04 -3.03 14.66
N ALA A 45 0.57 -3.78 15.56
CA ALA A 45 2.02 -3.90 15.69
C ALA A 45 2.55 -5.21 15.11
N GLN A 46 3.82 -5.21 14.71
CA GLN A 46 4.57 -6.43 14.36
C GLN A 46 4.55 -7.39 15.55
N GLY A 47 4.25 -8.65 15.30
CA GLY A 47 4.13 -9.70 16.33
C GLY A 47 2.72 -9.86 16.90
N ASP A 48 1.79 -8.93 16.65
CA ASP A 48 0.41 -9.07 17.09
C ASP A 48 -0.27 -10.28 16.45
N ARG A 49 -1.21 -10.89 17.19
CA ARG A 49 -2.08 -11.93 16.62
C ARG A 49 -3.00 -11.34 15.56
N PRO A 50 -3.24 -12.06 14.45
CA PRO A 50 -4.15 -11.58 13.42
C PRO A 50 -5.58 -11.49 13.97
N ALA A 51 -6.13 -10.28 14.06
CA ALA A 51 -7.48 -10.03 14.54
C ALA A 51 -8.45 -9.81 13.37
N ASP A 52 -8.15 -8.87 12.50
CA ASP A 52 -9.03 -8.43 11.44
C ASP A 52 -8.32 -8.38 10.08
N LEU A 53 -9.08 -8.65 9.01
CA LEU A 53 -8.75 -8.21 7.67
C LEU A 53 -9.31 -6.81 7.48
N LEU A 54 -8.50 -5.86 7.02
CA LEU A 54 -8.92 -4.49 6.78
C LEU A 54 -8.85 -4.16 5.29
N LEU A 55 -9.86 -3.47 4.77
CA LEU A 55 -9.86 -2.84 3.45
C LEU A 55 -9.74 -1.34 3.62
N LEU A 56 -8.73 -0.73 3.00
CA LEU A 56 -8.56 0.72 3.01
C LEU A 56 -9.53 1.37 2.03
N LEU A 57 -10.43 2.20 2.54
CA LEU A 57 -11.43 2.93 1.75
C LEU A 57 -10.93 4.32 1.34
N SER A 58 -10.29 5.03 2.28
CA SER A 58 -9.68 6.34 2.00
C SER A 58 -8.42 6.57 2.82
N GLY A 59 -7.60 7.52 2.39
CA GLY A 59 -6.35 7.86 3.05
C GLY A 59 -5.15 7.01 2.62
N ARG A 60 -4.13 6.94 3.50
CA ARG A 60 -2.88 6.19 3.27
C ARG A 60 -2.45 5.50 4.56
N VAL A 61 -1.97 4.27 4.42
CA VAL A 61 -1.41 3.46 5.53
C VAL A 61 0.01 3.06 5.18
N ARG A 62 0.95 3.26 6.11
CA ARG A 62 2.32 2.78 6.01
C ARG A 62 2.44 1.44 6.71
N THR A 63 3.04 0.45 6.05
CA THR A 63 3.51 -0.77 6.70
C THR A 63 5.02 -0.69 6.88
N TRP A 64 5.51 -1.10 8.06
CA TRP A 64 6.92 -1.05 8.39
C TRP A 64 7.29 -2.21 9.33
N SER A 65 8.55 -2.59 9.34
CA SER A 65 9.09 -3.62 10.22
C SER A 65 10.31 -3.08 10.94
N ARG A 66 10.60 -3.59 12.11
CA ARG A 66 11.88 -3.33 12.79
C ARG A 66 12.91 -4.36 12.36
N ASP A 67 14.11 -3.88 12.08
CA ASP A 67 15.25 -4.76 11.90
C ASP A 67 15.75 -5.29 13.26
N PRO A 68 16.70 -6.25 13.31
CA PRO A 68 17.26 -6.76 14.56
C PRO A 68 17.94 -5.70 15.42
N HIS A 69 18.29 -4.54 14.87
CA HIS A 69 18.91 -3.41 15.57
C HIS A 69 17.89 -2.39 16.05
N GLY A 70 16.59 -2.64 15.80
CA GLY A 70 15.48 -1.77 16.21
C GLY A 70 15.14 -0.64 15.26
N SER A 71 15.85 -0.49 14.13
CA SER A 71 15.56 0.52 13.12
C SER A 71 14.27 0.20 12.37
N ALA A 72 13.41 1.20 12.18
CA ALA A 72 12.18 1.03 11.40
C ALA A 72 12.50 1.07 9.89
N VAL A 73 12.02 0.07 9.16
CA VAL A 73 12.15 -0.01 7.70
C VAL A 73 10.75 -0.01 7.09
N ALA A 74 10.43 1.02 6.31
CA ALA A 74 9.17 1.08 5.59
C ALA A 74 9.13 0.00 4.50
N LEU A 75 8.04 -0.76 4.48
CA LEU A 75 7.83 -1.85 3.52
C LEU A 75 6.96 -1.41 2.35
N LYS A 76 5.84 -0.75 2.63
CA LYS A 76 4.89 -0.29 1.62
C LYS A 76 4.04 0.86 2.16
N ILE A 77 3.61 1.75 1.26
CA ILE A 77 2.49 2.68 1.48
C ILE A 77 1.28 2.13 0.74
N LEU A 78 0.22 1.87 1.49
CA LEU A 78 -1.04 1.32 0.99
C LEU A 78 -2.00 2.45 0.60
N ALA A 79 -2.79 2.19 -0.43
CA ALA A 79 -3.75 3.12 -1.03
C ALA A 79 -5.18 2.56 -0.93
N PRO A 80 -6.22 3.38 -1.17
CA PRO A 80 -7.60 2.90 -1.26
C PRO A 80 -7.74 1.70 -2.19
N GLY A 81 -8.46 0.67 -1.72
CA GLY A 81 -8.59 -0.63 -2.37
C GLY A 81 -7.58 -1.69 -1.90
N ASP A 82 -6.52 -1.32 -1.19
CA ASP A 82 -5.57 -2.29 -0.63
C ASP A 82 -6.14 -3.01 0.60
N LEU A 83 -5.83 -4.32 0.71
CA LEU A 83 -6.06 -5.12 1.91
C LEU A 83 -4.90 -4.94 2.89
N ILE A 84 -5.20 -4.80 4.18
CA ILE A 84 -4.24 -4.64 5.27
C ILE A 84 -4.38 -5.82 6.22
N GLY A 85 -3.26 -6.38 6.72
CA GLY A 85 -3.24 -7.55 7.61
C GLY A 85 -3.46 -8.90 6.92
N CYS A 86 -3.66 -8.93 5.60
CA CYS A 86 -4.01 -10.14 4.85
C CYS A 86 -2.99 -11.27 5.00
N LEU A 87 -1.68 -10.98 5.07
CA LEU A 87 -0.66 -12.01 5.25
C LEU A 87 -0.85 -12.77 6.56
N ALA A 88 -1.01 -12.05 7.68
CA ALA A 88 -1.20 -12.65 8.98
C ALA A 88 -2.54 -13.42 9.10
N VAL A 89 -3.63 -12.82 8.59
CA VAL A 89 -4.97 -13.41 8.66
C VAL A 89 -5.06 -14.70 7.83
N PHE A 90 -4.53 -14.71 6.60
CA PHE A 90 -4.61 -15.89 5.73
C PHE A 90 -3.61 -16.98 6.13
N SER A 91 -2.40 -16.62 6.60
CA SER A 91 -1.41 -17.61 7.07
C SER A 91 -1.62 -18.05 8.51
N ARG A 92 -2.47 -17.36 9.29
CA ARG A 92 -2.67 -17.56 10.73
C ARG A 92 -1.37 -17.40 11.55
N GLN A 93 -0.46 -16.57 11.04
CA GLN A 93 0.80 -16.23 11.71
C GLN A 93 0.69 -14.84 12.35
N PRO A 94 1.53 -14.52 13.33
CA PRO A 94 1.64 -13.15 13.83
C PRO A 94 1.89 -12.14 12.72
N GLN A 95 1.50 -10.87 12.94
CA GLN A 95 1.70 -9.79 11.98
C GLN A 95 3.20 -9.65 11.65
N PRO A 96 3.61 -9.81 10.38
CA PRO A 96 5.02 -9.72 9.99
C PRO A 96 5.56 -8.28 10.00
N ALA A 97 4.66 -7.31 10.10
CA ALA A 97 4.96 -5.87 10.06
C ALA A 97 3.92 -5.10 10.87
N SER A 98 4.27 -3.90 11.30
CA SER A 98 3.34 -2.92 11.86
C SER A 98 2.61 -2.17 10.74
N ALA A 99 1.41 -1.65 11.03
CA ALA A 99 0.66 -0.76 10.15
C ALA A 99 0.22 0.50 10.91
N GLU A 100 0.36 1.66 10.27
CA GLU A 100 0.07 2.96 10.85
C GLU A 100 -0.57 3.88 9.80
N ALA A 101 -1.56 4.66 10.20
CA ALA A 101 -2.22 5.65 9.35
C ALA A 101 -1.26 6.83 9.06
N VAL A 102 -0.97 7.10 7.78
CA VAL A 102 -0.15 8.27 7.37
C VAL A 102 -1.02 9.53 7.29
N THR A 103 -2.26 9.38 6.88
CA THR A 103 -3.31 10.41 6.87
C THR A 103 -4.50 9.90 7.66
N ASP A 104 -5.52 10.69 7.85
CA ASP A 104 -6.82 10.17 8.29
C ASP A 104 -7.27 9.08 7.30
N VAL A 105 -7.77 7.96 7.83
CA VAL A 105 -8.16 6.78 7.06
C VAL A 105 -9.56 6.31 7.41
N GLU A 106 -10.27 5.83 6.39
CA GLU A 106 -11.51 5.08 6.51
C GLU A 106 -11.25 3.62 6.11
N LEU A 107 -11.74 2.70 6.93
CA LEU A 107 -11.47 1.27 6.81
C LEU A 107 -12.78 0.48 6.90
N LEU A 108 -12.84 -0.64 6.19
CA LEU A 108 -13.82 -1.68 6.43
C LEU A 108 -13.09 -2.90 7.01
N ALA A 109 -13.55 -3.40 8.16
CA ALA A 109 -12.88 -4.43 8.94
C ALA A 109 -13.74 -5.69 9.06
N TRP A 110 -13.15 -6.84 8.82
CA TRP A 110 -13.76 -8.15 9.04
C TRP A 110 -12.94 -8.93 10.07
N PRO A 111 -13.52 -9.29 11.22
CA PRO A 111 -12.90 -10.22 12.16
C PRO A 111 -12.51 -11.53 11.47
N ALA A 112 -11.36 -12.11 11.84
CA ALA A 112 -10.82 -13.31 11.19
C ALA A 112 -11.83 -14.49 11.15
N ASP A 113 -12.67 -14.62 12.17
CA ASP A 113 -13.69 -15.67 12.22
C ASP A 113 -14.85 -15.40 11.27
N GLU A 114 -15.31 -14.16 11.15
CA GLU A 114 -16.34 -13.76 10.19
C GLU A 114 -15.82 -13.87 8.75
N LEU A 115 -14.59 -13.42 8.52
CA LEU A 115 -13.92 -13.58 7.23
C LEU A 115 -13.88 -15.05 6.78
N ARG A 116 -13.62 -15.99 7.71
CA ARG A 116 -13.60 -17.42 7.38
C ARG A 116 -14.96 -17.93 6.89
N LYS A 117 -16.06 -17.47 7.49
CA LYS A 117 -17.41 -17.79 7.03
C LYS A 117 -17.66 -17.22 5.64
N LEU A 118 -17.25 -15.99 5.39
CA LEU A 118 -17.37 -15.35 4.08
C LEU A 118 -16.58 -16.08 2.99
N LEU A 119 -15.32 -16.48 3.28
CA LEU A 119 -14.48 -17.25 2.33
C LEU A 119 -15.10 -18.62 2.00
N ASN A 120 -15.71 -19.29 2.98
CA ASN A 120 -16.40 -20.55 2.75
C ASN A 120 -17.69 -20.37 1.93
N ARG A 121 -18.40 -19.25 2.14
CA ARG A 121 -19.64 -18.96 1.43
C ARG A 121 -19.42 -18.44 0.01
N TYR A 122 -18.33 -17.70 -0.21
CA TYR A 122 -17.99 -17.05 -1.46
C TYR A 122 -16.55 -17.41 -1.89
N PRO A 123 -16.32 -18.58 -2.53
CA PRO A 123 -14.98 -19.03 -2.90
C PRO A 123 -14.17 -18.04 -3.75
N ALA A 124 -14.85 -17.25 -4.59
CA ALA A 124 -14.23 -16.19 -5.38
C ALA A 124 -13.45 -15.16 -4.54
N LEU A 125 -13.80 -14.96 -3.27
CA LEU A 125 -13.01 -14.12 -2.35
C LEU A 125 -11.63 -14.73 -2.06
N ALA A 126 -11.58 -16.07 -1.89
CA ALA A 126 -10.32 -16.75 -1.63
C ALA A 126 -9.42 -16.75 -2.88
N GLU A 127 -9.99 -16.92 -4.07
CA GLU A 127 -9.27 -16.84 -5.34
C GLU A 127 -8.66 -15.45 -5.54
N THR A 128 -9.46 -14.39 -5.38
CA THR A 128 -8.98 -13.01 -5.49
C THR A 128 -7.95 -12.65 -4.40
N ALA A 129 -8.12 -13.19 -3.17
CA ALA A 129 -7.15 -13.01 -2.11
C ALA A 129 -5.80 -13.65 -2.46
N LEU A 130 -5.82 -14.87 -3.04
CA LEU A 130 -4.61 -15.55 -3.51
C LEU A 130 -3.91 -14.77 -4.63
N GLU A 131 -4.67 -14.22 -5.59
CA GLU A 131 -4.11 -13.34 -6.63
C GLU A 131 -3.42 -12.11 -6.00
N ILE A 132 -4.05 -11.42 -5.03
CA ILE A 132 -3.49 -10.27 -4.35
C ILE A 132 -2.20 -10.63 -3.61
N VAL A 133 -2.19 -11.74 -2.89
CA VAL A 133 -0.98 -12.23 -2.18
C VAL A 133 0.12 -12.60 -3.16
N GLY A 134 -0.22 -13.28 -4.25
CA GLY A 134 0.71 -13.61 -5.34
C GLY A 134 1.34 -12.37 -5.98
N GLN A 135 0.53 -11.37 -6.29
CA GLN A 135 1.03 -10.09 -6.82
C GLN A 135 1.95 -9.36 -5.83
N ARG A 136 1.65 -9.42 -4.52
CA ARG A 136 2.53 -8.87 -3.48
C ARG A 136 3.86 -9.59 -3.42
N ALA A 137 3.87 -10.92 -3.50
CA ALA A 137 5.10 -11.72 -3.52
C ALA A 137 5.96 -11.36 -4.75
N ILE A 138 5.37 -11.28 -5.93
CA ILE A 138 6.05 -10.86 -7.16
C ILE A 138 6.63 -9.44 -7.02
N SER A 139 5.86 -8.51 -6.45
CA SER A 139 6.32 -7.13 -6.23
C SER A 139 7.50 -7.08 -5.25
N MET A 140 7.46 -7.88 -4.18
CA MET A 140 8.58 -8.02 -3.24
C MET A 140 9.84 -8.58 -3.90
N MET A 141 9.71 -9.60 -4.76
CA MET A 141 10.84 -10.15 -5.53
C MET A 141 11.43 -9.09 -6.47
N LYS A 142 10.60 -8.37 -7.21
CA LYS A 142 11.06 -7.27 -8.08
C LYS A 142 11.80 -6.20 -7.30
N ARG A 143 11.26 -5.81 -6.12
CA ARG A 143 11.91 -4.84 -5.24
C ARG A 143 13.26 -5.34 -4.75
N LEU A 144 13.38 -6.60 -4.33
CA LEU A 144 14.65 -7.20 -3.91
C LEU A 144 15.70 -7.09 -5.02
N VAL A 145 15.36 -7.48 -6.25
CA VAL A 145 16.25 -7.36 -7.40
C VAL A 145 16.63 -5.89 -7.63
N THR A 146 15.66 -4.98 -7.62
CA THR A 146 15.89 -3.55 -7.85
C THR A 146 16.82 -2.94 -6.78
N VAL A 147 16.62 -3.28 -5.50
CA VAL A 147 17.48 -2.80 -4.40
C VAL A 147 18.91 -3.33 -4.54
N SER A 148 19.06 -4.57 -5.02
CA SER A 148 20.39 -5.20 -5.16
C SER A 148 21.16 -4.75 -6.40
N THR A 149 20.50 -4.24 -7.46
CA THR A 149 21.15 -4.02 -8.76
C THR A 149 21.06 -2.59 -9.27
N ALA A 150 20.05 -1.81 -8.87
CA ALA A 150 19.83 -0.48 -9.41
C ALA A 150 20.48 0.63 -8.55
N PRO A 151 20.99 1.72 -9.17
CA PRO A 151 21.48 2.89 -8.43
C PRO A 151 20.35 3.59 -7.68
N ALA A 152 20.69 4.31 -6.60
CA ALA A 152 19.70 4.95 -5.73
C ALA A 152 18.69 5.87 -6.47
N PRO A 153 19.07 6.73 -7.42
CA PRO A 153 18.10 7.52 -8.18
C PRO A 153 17.06 6.67 -8.90
N ALA A 154 17.49 5.57 -9.54
CA ALA A 154 16.56 4.67 -10.26
C ALA A 154 15.59 3.97 -9.31
N ARG A 155 16.03 3.57 -8.10
CA ARG A 155 15.16 3.03 -7.06
C ARG A 155 14.14 4.05 -6.57
N ILE A 156 14.57 5.32 -6.37
CA ILE A 156 13.68 6.41 -5.96
C ILE A 156 12.62 6.68 -7.04
N ALA A 157 13.02 6.70 -8.32
CA ALA A 157 12.07 6.85 -9.43
C ALA A 157 11.02 5.73 -9.44
N ALA A 158 11.47 4.46 -9.33
CA ALA A 158 10.58 3.31 -9.28
C ALA A 158 9.58 3.38 -8.11
N ALA A 159 10.04 3.76 -6.91
CA ALA A 159 9.19 3.90 -5.73
C ALA A 159 8.14 5.01 -5.91
N LEU A 160 8.50 6.16 -6.46
CA LEU A 160 7.57 7.26 -6.72
C LEU A 160 6.52 6.89 -7.77
N LEU A 161 6.90 6.16 -8.80
CA LEU A 161 5.97 5.65 -9.82
C LEU A 161 4.99 4.63 -9.24
N ASP A 162 5.47 3.71 -8.40
CA ASP A 162 4.60 2.74 -7.69
C ASP A 162 3.61 3.46 -6.77
N LEU A 163 4.08 4.41 -5.96
CA LEU A 163 3.24 5.19 -5.04
C LEU A 163 2.18 6.04 -5.74
N SER A 164 2.48 6.53 -6.95
CA SER A 164 1.55 7.33 -7.75
C SER A 164 0.57 6.48 -8.59
N GLY A 165 0.82 5.17 -8.68
CA GLY A 165 0.12 4.30 -9.64
C GLY A 165 0.38 4.72 -11.09
N GLY A 166 1.58 5.27 -11.38
CA GLY A 166 1.96 5.74 -12.70
C GLY A 166 1.23 7.00 -13.17
N ARG A 167 0.67 7.80 -12.26
CA ARG A 167 -0.09 9.02 -12.59
C ARG A 167 0.60 10.27 -12.06
N ALA A 168 0.42 11.38 -12.77
CA ALA A 168 0.79 12.69 -12.25
C ALA A 168 -0.12 13.08 -11.07
N GLY A 169 0.43 13.86 -10.13
CA GLY A 169 -0.32 14.34 -8.99
C GLY A 169 0.41 14.21 -7.67
N ARG A 170 -0.32 14.46 -6.59
CA ARG A 170 0.21 14.51 -5.23
C ARG A 170 0.36 13.12 -4.61
N ILE A 171 1.54 12.85 -4.07
CA ILE A 171 1.84 11.66 -3.27
C ILE A 171 2.12 12.15 -1.84
N PRO A 172 1.30 11.77 -0.83
CA PRO A 172 1.57 12.06 0.57
C PRO A 172 2.62 11.09 1.11
N VAL A 173 3.90 11.45 0.94
CA VAL A 173 5.06 10.65 1.33
C VAL A 173 6.17 11.56 1.82
N SER A 174 6.84 11.18 2.91
CA SER A 174 8.00 11.90 3.40
C SER A 174 9.29 11.42 2.69
N ARG A 175 10.34 12.25 2.76
CA ARG A 175 11.67 11.85 2.25
C ARG A 175 12.25 10.66 3.01
N GLN A 176 11.92 10.54 4.30
CA GLN A 176 12.33 9.41 5.12
C GLN A 176 11.65 8.12 4.64
N ASP A 177 10.33 8.15 4.40
CA ASP A 177 9.63 6.98 3.86
C ASP A 177 10.22 6.53 2.53
N ILE A 178 10.59 7.47 1.65
CA ILE A 178 11.26 7.13 0.38
C ILE A 178 12.64 6.52 0.63
N ALA A 179 13.41 7.06 1.57
CA ALA A 179 14.72 6.54 1.92
C ALA A 179 14.61 5.08 2.40
N ASP A 180 13.67 4.79 3.28
CA ASP A 180 13.41 3.45 3.80
C ASP A 180 12.89 2.51 2.70
N LEU A 181 11.90 2.96 1.91
CA LEU A 181 11.36 2.18 0.78
C LEU A 181 12.42 1.82 -0.26
N THR A 182 13.45 2.63 -0.43
CA THR A 182 14.47 2.46 -1.47
C THR A 182 15.81 1.99 -0.94
N ALA A 183 15.90 1.66 0.36
CA ALA A 183 17.12 1.25 1.05
C ALA A 183 18.29 2.24 0.75
N THR A 184 18.02 3.53 0.98
CA THR A 184 19.01 4.60 0.80
C THR A 184 18.94 5.63 1.94
N THR A 185 19.76 6.66 1.91
CA THR A 185 19.74 7.69 2.95
C THR A 185 18.79 8.84 2.59
N MET A 186 18.23 9.52 3.59
CA MET A 186 17.43 10.73 3.41
C MET A 186 18.21 11.83 2.68
N HIS A 187 19.53 11.90 2.87
CA HIS A 187 20.41 12.82 2.16
C HIS A 187 20.44 12.54 0.65
N THR A 188 20.56 11.26 0.26
CA THR A 188 20.52 10.84 -1.16
C THR A 188 19.16 11.16 -1.78
N VAL A 189 18.08 10.86 -1.08
CA VAL A 189 16.71 11.21 -1.52
C VAL A 189 16.56 12.71 -1.71
N SER A 190 17.01 13.51 -0.74
CA SER A 190 16.89 14.97 -0.80
C SER A 190 17.67 15.56 -2.00
N ARG A 191 18.88 15.07 -2.26
CA ARG A 191 19.68 15.48 -3.40
C ARG A 191 19.01 15.13 -4.74
N THR A 192 18.54 13.90 -4.86
CA THR A 192 17.86 13.40 -6.08
C THR A 192 16.55 14.18 -6.36
N ILE A 193 15.72 14.39 -5.32
CA ILE A 193 14.49 15.17 -5.46
C ILE A 193 14.78 16.62 -5.84
N SER A 194 15.83 17.26 -5.26
CA SER A 194 16.21 18.62 -5.62
C SER A 194 16.70 18.73 -7.05
N GLU A 195 17.41 17.73 -7.57
CA GLU A 195 17.82 17.65 -8.97
C GLU A 195 16.61 17.53 -9.89
N TRP A 196 15.69 16.60 -9.61
CA TRP A 196 14.48 16.41 -10.41
C TRP A 196 13.52 17.59 -10.33
N HIS A 197 13.47 18.30 -9.20
CA HIS A 197 12.74 19.57 -9.08
C HIS A 197 13.28 20.63 -10.05
N ARG A 198 14.60 20.81 -10.11
CA ARG A 198 15.24 21.74 -11.06
C ARG A 198 15.00 21.38 -12.53
N ARG A 199 14.83 20.09 -12.82
CA ARG A 199 14.50 19.56 -14.15
C ARG A 199 12.99 19.57 -14.45
N GLY A 200 12.15 20.00 -13.50
CA GLY A 200 10.71 20.09 -13.67
C GLY A 200 9.95 18.74 -13.65
N LEU A 201 10.56 17.67 -13.16
CA LEU A 201 9.91 16.35 -13.09
C LEU A 201 8.90 16.28 -11.95
N LEU A 202 9.16 16.98 -10.85
CA LEU A 202 8.35 16.94 -9.64
C LEU A 202 8.55 18.21 -8.80
N VAL A 203 7.65 18.42 -7.80
CA VAL A 203 7.83 19.42 -6.72
C VAL A 203 7.88 18.69 -5.39
N GLY A 204 8.98 18.86 -4.66
CA GLY A 204 9.16 18.27 -3.33
C GLY A 204 8.67 19.20 -2.22
N GLY A 205 7.82 18.69 -1.31
CA GLY A 205 7.42 19.33 -0.05
C GLY A 205 7.94 18.59 1.18
N ARG A 206 7.51 19.03 2.38
CA ARG A 206 7.96 18.45 3.66
C ARG A 206 7.50 16.98 3.82
N SER A 207 6.23 16.70 3.50
CA SER A 207 5.62 15.35 3.62
C SER A 207 4.78 15.03 2.39
N ARG A 208 5.17 15.56 1.23
CA ARG A 208 4.50 15.32 -0.04
C ARG A 208 5.45 15.49 -1.21
N ILE A 209 5.15 14.80 -2.29
CA ILE A 209 5.77 15.01 -3.59
C ILE A 209 4.64 15.15 -4.61
N ASP A 210 4.70 16.21 -5.41
CA ASP A 210 3.78 16.41 -6.52
C ASP A 210 4.52 16.02 -7.83
N LEU A 211 4.12 14.91 -8.47
CA LEU A 211 4.69 14.46 -9.74
C LEU A 211 4.10 15.27 -10.89
N LEU A 212 4.96 15.85 -11.72
CA LEU A 212 4.60 16.67 -12.86
C LEU A 212 4.76 15.92 -14.18
N ASP A 213 5.91 15.27 -14.39
CA ASP A 213 6.22 14.52 -15.62
C ASP A 213 6.57 13.06 -15.29
N VAL A 214 5.52 12.22 -15.37
CA VAL A 214 5.63 10.77 -15.12
C VAL A 214 6.49 10.09 -16.18
N ALA A 215 6.40 10.52 -17.44
CA ALA A 215 7.16 9.92 -18.53
C ALA A 215 8.66 10.19 -18.40
N ALA A 216 9.04 11.42 -18.01
CA ALA A 216 10.43 11.75 -17.72
C ALA A 216 10.94 10.96 -16.50
N LEU A 217 10.14 10.86 -15.42
CA LEU A 217 10.51 10.07 -14.25
C LEU A 217 10.65 8.58 -14.58
N ALA A 218 9.80 8.03 -15.45
CA ALA A 218 9.90 6.64 -15.90
C ALA A 218 11.21 6.34 -16.65
N ARG A 219 11.81 7.33 -17.31
CA ARG A 219 13.14 7.18 -17.93
C ARG A 219 14.27 7.03 -16.91
N GLU A 220 14.10 7.60 -15.72
CA GLU A 220 15.04 7.44 -14.60
C GLU A 220 14.94 6.07 -13.91
N ALA A 221 13.78 5.40 -14.03
CA ALA A 221 13.52 4.11 -13.38
C ALA A 221 14.18 2.93 -14.13
N PRO A 222 14.42 1.78 -13.45
CA PRO A 222 14.93 0.57 -14.10
C PRO A 222 13.99 0.10 -15.24
N ALA A 223 14.57 -0.56 -16.25
CA ALA A 223 13.83 -0.99 -17.44
C ALA A 223 12.57 -1.83 -17.14
N GLY A 224 12.62 -2.70 -16.12
CA GLY A 224 11.47 -3.52 -15.71
C GLY A 224 10.29 -2.72 -15.10
N THR A 225 10.53 -1.52 -14.58
CA THR A 225 9.46 -0.64 -14.07
C THR A 225 8.72 0.05 -15.22
N ARG A 226 9.39 0.33 -16.32
CA ARG A 226 8.83 0.98 -17.51
C ARG A 226 7.76 0.13 -18.20
N ALA A 227 7.99 -1.19 -18.24
CA ALA A 227 7.06 -2.13 -18.88
C ALA A 227 5.74 -2.32 -18.12
N ALA A 228 5.68 -1.96 -16.84
CA ALA A 228 4.47 -2.07 -16.01
C ALA A 228 3.56 -0.82 -16.10
N LEU A 229 4.02 0.25 -16.76
CA LEU A 229 3.33 1.53 -16.90
C LEU A 229 2.80 1.77 -18.33
N ALA A 230 3.16 0.91 -19.26
CA ALA A 230 2.66 0.90 -20.66
C ALA A 230 1.46 -0.03 -20.81
#